data_b5dc221e589097abf5b7351b63d2e387
#
_entry.id   b5dc221e589097abf5b7351b63d2e387
#
_cell.length_a   1.000
_cell.length_b   1.000
_cell.length_c   1.000
_cell.angle_alpha   90.00
_cell.angle_beta   90.00
_cell.angle_gamma   90.00
#
_symmetry.space_group_name_H-M   'P 1'
#
loop_
_entity.id
_entity.type
_entity.pdbx_description
1 polymer ?
#
loop_
_entity_poly.entity_id
_entity_poly.type
_entity_poly.pdbx_seq_one_letter_code
_entity_poly.pdbx_strand_id
1 'polypeptide(L)'
;MTPEQAAERADLHTKIASFIRAKDQPASVRDGLLASMRDYQRRWVPPYASFLGQQIPRDAASPVDALPALPTDAFRFARISSLAQVAGERTFQSSGTTSDARSLHAFQDLTLYDLAAERAARDLLFPDVPRMRLVILAPTTEAMPSSSLSYMLSRFVAWFGTDASKHVFPDSGAEVQELRDALGRCDGPVALLGTSFAFVHAMDALENQRFSLPLGSRIM
;
A
#
# COMPACT_ATOMS: atom_id res chain seq x y z
N MET A 1 -8.55 18.84 -15.71
CA MET A 1 -9.67 18.46 -14.83
C MET A 1 -10.72 19.58 -14.90
N THR A 2 -11.97 19.23 -15.16
CA THR A 2 -13.09 20.20 -15.18
C THR A 2 -13.51 20.56 -13.74
N PRO A 3 -14.19 21.70 -13.53
CA PRO A 3 -14.72 22.04 -12.19
C PRO A 3 -15.67 20.98 -11.61
N GLU A 4 -16.51 20.37 -12.47
CA GLU A 4 -17.40 19.28 -12.09
C GLU A 4 -16.62 18.05 -11.59
N GLN A 5 -15.64 17.61 -12.36
CA GLN A 5 -14.77 16.49 -11.98
C GLN A 5 -14.03 16.76 -10.67
N ALA A 6 -13.56 18.00 -10.44
CA ALA A 6 -12.88 18.39 -9.23
C ALA A 6 -13.80 18.30 -8.01
N ALA A 7 -15.04 18.78 -8.15
CA ALA A 7 -16.04 18.74 -7.07
C ALA A 7 -16.43 17.30 -6.71
N GLU A 8 -16.74 16.44 -7.72
CA GLU A 8 -17.05 15.03 -7.49
C GLU A 8 -15.89 14.29 -6.82
N ARG A 9 -14.65 14.55 -7.29
CA ARG A 9 -13.46 13.94 -6.69
C ARG A 9 -13.28 14.35 -5.23
N ALA A 10 -13.47 15.63 -4.91
CA ALA A 10 -13.33 16.14 -3.54
C ALA A 10 -14.39 15.56 -2.60
N ASP A 11 -15.63 15.45 -3.04
CA ASP A 11 -16.73 14.82 -2.29
C ASP A 11 -16.43 13.33 -2.04
N LEU A 12 -16.06 12.60 -3.09
CA LEU A 12 -15.71 11.19 -2.99
C LEU A 12 -14.51 10.96 -2.07
N HIS A 13 -13.46 11.77 -2.18
CA HIS A 13 -12.29 11.74 -1.32
C HIS A 13 -12.68 11.92 0.17
N THR A 14 -13.57 12.88 0.45
CA THR A 14 -14.07 13.13 1.81
C THR A 14 -14.85 11.92 2.35
N LYS A 15 -15.72 11.33 1.53
CA LYS A 15 -16.51 10.14 1.90
C LYS A 15 -15.61 8.93 2.17
N ILE A 16 -14.62 8.68 1.31
CA ILE A 16 -13.63 7.59 1.49
C ILE A 16 -12.83 7.82 2.78
N ALA A 17 -12.32 9.03 3.01
CA ALA A 17 -11.57 9.35 4.22
C ALA A 17 -12.40 9.16 5.49
N SER A 18 -13.67 9.55 5.47
CA SER A 18 -14.61 9.34 6.57
C SER A 18 -14.86 7.86 6.82
N PHE A 19 -15.04 7.08 5.75
CA PHE A 19 -15.22 5.63 5.84
C PHE A 19 -13.99 4.93 6.45
N ILE A 20 -12.78 5.29 6.02
CA ILE A 20 -11.54 4.72 6.57
C ILE A 20 -11.38 5.05 8.06
N ARG A 21 -11.75 6.26 8.50
CA ARG A 21 -11.62 6.68 9.91
C ARG A 21 -12.64 6.02 10.82
N ALA A 22 -13.80 5.69 10.31
CA ALA A 22 -14.85 5.13 11.14
C ALA A 22 -14.57 3.66 11.51
N LYS A 23 -15.03 3.26 12.70
CA LYS A 23 -15.12 1.85 13.09
C LYS A 23 -16.53 1.35 12.80
N ASP A 24 -16.66 0.09 12.45
CA ASP A 24 -17.93 -0.62 12.37
C ASP A 24 -18.98 0.05 11.46
N GLN A 25 -18.61 0.28 10.21
CA GLN A 25 -19.54 0.80 9.20
C GLN A 25 -20.51 -0.29 8.72
N PRO A 26 -21.82 0.01 8.59
CA PRO A 26 -22.77 -0.89 7.97
C PRO A 26 -22.36 -1.25 6.52
N ALA A 27 -22.65 -2.48 6.10
CA ALA A 27 -22.38 -2.91 4.72
C ALA A 27 -23.03 -1.99 3.67
N SER A 28 -24.20 -1.46 3.95
CA SER A 28 -24.89 -0.50 3.07
C SER A 28 -24.11 0.80 2.82
N VAL A 29 -23.34 1.29 3.80
CA VAL A 29 -22.47 2.46 3.63
C VAL A 29 -21.30 2.12 2.71
N ARG A 30 -20.66 0.97 2.91
CA ARG A 30 -19.61 0.45 2.01
C ARG A 30 -20.14 0.32 0.58
N ASP A 31 -21.29 -0.30 0.41
CA ASP A 31 -21.87 -0.59 -0.90
C ASP A 31 -22.28 0.69 -1.63
N GLY A 32 -22.84 1.67 -0.92
CA GLY A 32 -23.12 3.00 -1.47
C GLY A 32 -21.85 3.75 -1.89
N LEU A 33 -20.77 3.62 -1.10
CA LEU A 33 -19.47 4.21 -1.43
C LEU A 33 -18.85 3.55 -2.68
N LEU A 34 -18.88 2.22 -2.76
CA LEU A 34 -18.38 1.48 -3.92
C LEU A 34 -19.18 1.81 -5.19
N ALA A 35 -20.50 1.97 -5.09
CA ALA A 35 -21.32 2.42 -6.21
C ALA A 35 -20.91 3.83 -6.67
N SER A 36 -20.69 4.77 -5.73
CA SER A 36 -20.22 6.12 -6.04
C SER A 36 -18.84 6.12 -6.70
N MET A 37 -17.91 5.27 -6.22
CA MET A 37 -16.58 5.10 -6.82
C MET A 37 -16.67 4.56 -8.25
N ARG A 38 -17.52 3.54 -8.49
CA ARG A 38 -17.77 2.99 -9.83
C ARG A 38 -18.28 4.08 -10.77
N ASP A 39 -19.28 4.85 -10.35
CA ASP A 39 -19.91 5.87 -11.20
C ASP A 39 -18.93 6.99 -11.54
N TYR A 40 -18.11 7.42 -10.57
CA TYR A 40 -17.00 8.33 -10.82
C TYR A 40 -15.99 7.76 -11.82
N GLN A 41 -15.52 6.52 -11.60
CA GLN A 41 -14.55 5.88 -12.50
C GLN A 41 -15.12 5.64 -13.91
N ARG A 42 -16.39 5.24 -14.01
CA ARG A 42 -17.08 5.10 -15.31
C ARG A 42 -17.12 6.41 -16.09
N ARG A 43 -17.28 7.54 -15.40
CA ARG A 43 -17.34 8.87 -16.03
C ARG A 43 -15.98 9.39 -16.42
N TRP A 44 -14.99 9.22 -15.57
CA TRP A 44 -13.71 9.93 -15.65
C TRP A 44 -12.48 9.06 -15.95
N VAL A 45 -12.65 7.74 -16.08
CA VAL A 45 -11.57 6.80 -16.44
C VAL A 45 -11.93 6.09 -17.75
N PRO A 46 -11.55 6.64 -18.91
CA PRO A 46 -11.97 6.11 -20.22
C PRO A 46 -11.70 4.62 -20.43
N PRO A 47 -10.52 4.04 -20.04
CA PRO A 47 -10.31 2.61 -20.20
C PRO A 47 -11.28 1.75 -19.36
N TYR A 48 -11.64 2.20 -18.17
CA TYR A 48 -12.63 1.52 -17.33
C TYR A 48 -14.04 1.64 -17.90
N ALA A 49 -14.41 2.82 -18.41
CA ALA A 49 -15.69 3.02 -19.08
C ALA A 49 -15.85 2.09 -20.30
N SER A 50 -14.81 1.94 -21.11
CA SER A 50 -14.79 1.03 -22.26
C SER A 50 -14.92 -0.43 -21.84
N PHE A 51 -14.22 -0.84 -20.79
CA PHE A 51 -14.31 -2.18 -20.23
C PHE A 51 -15.72 -2.50 -19.72
N LEU A 52 -16.34 -1.61 -18.96
CA LEU A 52 -17.70 -1.78 -18.46
C LEU A 52 -18.73 -1.84 -19.61
N GLY A 53 -18.57 -1.03 -20.66
CA GLY A 53 -19.46 -1.04 -21.82
C GLY A 53 -19.49 -2.36 -22.59
N GLN A 54 -18.45 -3.19 -22.44
CA GLN A 54 -18.38 -4.53 -23.02
C GLN A 54 -19.00 -5.62 -22.11
N GLN A 55 -19.10 -5.37 -20.81
CA GLN A 55 -19.48 -6.38 -19.81
C GLN A 55 -20.91 -6.21 -19.28
N ILE A 56 -21.46 -4.99 -19.28
CA ILE A 56 -22.76 -4.67 -18.66
C ILE A 56 -23.62 -3.87 -19.62
N PRO A 57 -24.91 -4.23 -19.83
CA PRO A 57 -25.89 -3.36 -20.48
C PRO A 57 -25.98 -2.01 -19.76
N ARG A 58 -26.16 -0.91 -20.52
CA ARG A 58 -26.13 0.47 -20.01
C ARG A 58 -27.11 0.76 -18.87
N ASP A 59 -28.19 -0.02 -18.77
CA ASP A 59 -29.34 0.22 -17.88
C ASP A 59 -29.36 -0.75 -16.67
N ALA A 60 -28.37 -1.60 -16.49
CA ALA A 60 -28.35 -2.56 -15.39
C ALA A 60 -27.77 -1.92 -14.11
N ALA A 61 -28.62 -1.73 -13.09
CA ALA A 61 -28.18 -1.53 -11.72
C ALA A 61 -27.60 -2.86 -11.22
N SER A 62 -26.31 -3.05 -11.39
CA SER A 62 -25.64 -4.25 -10.87
C SER A 62 -25.37 -4.12 -9.37
N PRO A 63 -25.67 -5.15 -8.57
CA PRO A 63 -25.20 -5.22 -7.17
C PRO A 63 -23.68 -5.01 -7.11
N VAL A 64 -23.20 -4.47 -6.02
CA VAL A 64 -21.75 -4.18 -5.81
C VAL A 64 -20.90 -5.43 -6.02
N ASP A 65 -21.38 -6.59 -5.56
CA ASP A 65 -20.68 -7.88 -5.69
C ASP A 65 -20.64 -8.41 -7.15
N ALA A 66 -21.45 -7.86 -8.03
CA ALA A 66 -21.49 -8.19 -9.47
C ALA A 66 -20.73 -7.16 -10.34
N LEU A 67 -20.05 -6.18 -9.74
CA LEU A 67 -19.27 -5.21 -10.51
C LEU A 67 -18.05 -5.89 -11.14
N PRO A 68 -17.88 -5.78 -12.48
CA PRO A 68 -16.69 -6.30 -13.14
C PRO A 68 -15.43 -5.59 -12.61
N ALA A 69 -14.49 -6.35 -12.10
CA ALA A 69 -13.19 -5.85 -11.71
C ALA A 69 -12.31 -5.72 -12.96
N LEU A 70 -11.68 -4.56 -13.15
CA LEU A 70 -10.68 -4.37 -14.20
C LEU A 70 -9.48 -5.29 -13.90
N PRO A 71 -9.04 -6.13 -14.86
CA PRO A 71 -7.85 -6.94 -14.69
C PRO A 71 -6.62 -6.08 -14.35
N THR A 72 -5.81 -6.53 -13.40
CA THR A 72 -4.60 -5.79 -12.97
C THR A 72 -3.61 -5.58 -14.11
N ASP A 73 -3.59 -6.49 -15.09
CA ASP A 73 -2.76 -6.35 -16.28
C ASP A 73 -3.08 -5.13 -17.14
N ALA A 74 -4.30 -4.58 -17.04
CA ALA A 74 -4.68 -3.36 -17.76
C ALA A 74 -3.72 -2.18 -17.44
N PHE A 75 -3.18 -2.13 -16.22
CA PHE A 75 -2.22 -1.10 -15.81
C PHE A 75 -0.84 -1.21 -16.49
N ARG A 76 -0.57 -2.30 -17.21
CA ARG A 76 0.65 -2.46 -18.04
C ARG A 76 0.50 -1.81 -19.40
N PHE A 77 -0.73 -1.76 -19.92
CA PHE A 77 -1.02 -1.39 -21.29
C PHE A 77 -1.64 -0.02 -21.42
N ALA A 78 -2.24 0.50 -20.36
CA ALA A 78 -2.92 1.78 -20.37
C ALA A 78 -2.75 2.54 -19.04
N ARG A 79 -2.78 3.87 -19.13
CA ARG A 79 -2.92 4.71 -17.94
C ARG A 79 -4.36 4.62 -17.43
N ILE A 80 -4.55 3.95 -16.31
CA ILE A 80 -5.84 3.82 -15.61
C ILE A 80 -5.90 4.92 -14.55
N SER A 81 -6.36 6.10 -14.94
CA SER A 81 -6.46 7.26 -14.06
C SER A 81 -7.55 8.20 -14.53
N SER A 82 -8.26 8.81 -13.58
CA SER A 82 -9.23 9.89 -13.86
C SER A 82 -8.54 11.25 -14.09
N LEU A 83 -7.25 11.32 -13.86
CA LEU A 83 -6.47 12.56 -13.93
C LEU A 83 -5.45 12.50 -15.05
N ALA A 84 -5.24 13.63 -15.72
CA ALA A 84 -4.15 13.78 -16.67
C ALA A 84 -2.80 13.64 -15.96
N GLN A 85 -1.80 13.20 -16.71
CA GLN A 85 -0.43 13.15 -16.20
C GLN A 85 0.07 14.57 -15.92
N VAL A 86 0.71 14.74 -14.76
CA VAL A 86 1.33 16.00 -14.35
C VAL A 86 2.77 15.76 -13.92
N ALA A 87 3.59 16.79 -14.04
CA ALA A 87 4.95 16.74 -13.53
C ALA A 87 4.95 16.52 -12.02
N GLY A 88 5.82 15.62 -11.55
CA GLY A 88 5.97 15.33 -10.11
C GLY A 88 4.92 14.39 -9.52
N GLU A 89 4.01 13.81 -10.33
CA GLU A 89 3.13 12.76 -9.80
C GLU A 89 3.96 11.55 -9.31
N ARG A 90 3.52 10.94 -8.23
CA ARG A 90 4.12 9.71 -7.72
C ARG A 90 3.61 8.53 -8.55
N THR A 91 4.53 7.72 -9.08
CA THR A 91 4.18 6.48 -9.78
C THR A 91 4.78 5.29 -9.06
N PHE A 92 3.93 4.34 -8.65
CA PHE A 92 4.37 3.05 -8.17
C PHE A 92 4.33 2.01 -9.28
N GLN A 93 5.29 1.08 -9.23
CA GLN A 93 5.44 0.02 -10.21
C GLN A 93 5.26 -1.35 -9.56
N SER A 94 4.64 -2.29 -10.26
CA SER A 94 4.60 -3.68 -9.83
C SER A 94 5.99 -4.32 -9.94
N SER A 95 6.26 -5.37 -9.13
CA SER A 95 7.54 -6.09 -9.13
C SER A 95 7.87 -6.81 -10.45
N GLY A 96 6.87 -7.06 -11.31
CA GLY A 96 7.08 -7.60 -12.67
C GLY A 96 7.75 -8.97 -12.69
N THR A 97 7.08 -10.01 -12.18
CA THR A 97 7.67 -11.36 -12.11
C THR A 97 7.55 -12.17 -13.41
N THR A 98 6.72 -11.74 -14.37
CA THR A 98 6.37 -12.57 -15.55
C THR A 98 6.55 -11.89 -16.92
N SER A 99 6.86 -10.59 -16.97
CA SER A 99 7.12 -9.88 -18.23
C SER A 99 7.93 -8.60 -17.99
N ASP A 100 8.62 -8.09 -19.02
CA ASP A 100 9.38 -6.83 -18.96
C ASP A 100 8.51 -5.60 -18.74
N ALA A 101 7.21 -5.67 -19.06
CA ALA A 101 6.27 -4.57 -18.82
C ALA A 101 5.74 -4.59 -17.39
N ARG A 102 5.99 -3.52 -16.62
CA ARG A 102 5.49 -3.33 -15.26
C ARG A 102 4.19 -2.55 -15.27
N SER A 103 3.27 -2.90 -14.37
CA SER A 103 2.08 -2.10 -14.14
C SER A 103 2.46 -0.77 -13.48
N LEU A 104 1.88 0.32 -13.96
CA LEU A 104 2.14 1.68 -13.48
C LEU A 104 0.89 2.23 -12.78
N HIS A 105 1.05 2.59 -11.52
CA HIS A 105 -0.01 3.17 -10.70
C HIS A 105 0.36 4.60 -10.34
N ALA A 106 -0.33 5.58 -10.95
CA ALA A 106 -0.03 7.00 -10.81
C ALA A 106 -0.90 7.64 -9.72
N PHE A 107 -0.26 8.42 -8.85
CA PHE A 107 -0.87 9.15 -7.75
C PHE A 107 -0.47 10.61 -7.79
N GLN A 108 -1.43 11.52 -7.83
CA GLN A 108 -1.19 12.94 -7.61
C GLN A 108 -1.22 13.31 -6.12
N ASP A 109 -1.88 12.47 -5.31
CA ASP A 109 -2.07 12.65 -3.89
C ASP A 109 -2.11 11.28 -3.21
N LEU A 110 -1.34 11.12 -2.15
CA LEU A 110 -1.25 9.88 -1.37
C LEU A 110 -2.03 9.93 -0.05
N THR A 111 -2.81 10.98 0.20
CA THR A 111 -3.52 11.16 1.48
C THR A 111 -4.43 9.99 1.84
N LEU A 112 -5.21 9.46 0.89
CA LEU A 112 -6.06 8.28 1.15
C LEU A 112 -5.25 7.00 1.31
N TYR A 113 -4.14 6.87 0.56
CA TYR A 113 -3.22 5.75 0.71
C TYR A 113 -2.61 5.75 2.12
N ASP A 114 -2.07 6.89 2.55
CA ASP A 114 -1.49 7.06 3.89
C ASP A 114 -2.51 6.79 4.99
N LEU A 115 -3.70 7.36 4.86
CA LEU A 115 -4.78 7.17 5.83
C LEU A 115 -5.19 5.70 5.97
N ALA A 116 -5.33 4.99 4.85
CA ALA A 116 -5.69 3.57 4.85
C ALA A 116 -4.56 2.70 5.44
N ALA A 117 -3.32 2.98 5.05
CA ALA A 117 -2.15 2.25 5.54
C ALA A 117 -1.92 2.47 7.04
N GLU A 118 -2.02 3.72 7.51
CA GLU A 118 -1.89 4.05 8.93
C GLU A 118 -3.00 3.37 9.75
N ARG A 119 -4.24 3.45 9.27
CA ARG A 119 -5.37 2.85 9.98
C ARG A 119 -5.23 1.34 10.07
N ALA A 120 -4.96 0.66 8.98
CA ALA A 120 -4.78 -0.79 8.96
C ALA A 120 -3.62 -1.23 9.85
N ALA A 121 -2.47 -0.54 9.79
CA ALA A 121 -1.34 -0.85 10.64
C ALA A 121 -1.64 -0.66 12.12
N ARG A 122 -2.33 0.43 12.49
CA ARG A 122 -2.74 0.70 13.86
C ARG A 122 -3.67 -0.37 14.41
N ASP A 123 -4.64 -0.82 13.62
CA ASP A 123 -5.63 -1.80 14.08
C ASP A 123 -5.08 -3.24 14.08
N LEU A 124 -4.18 -3.60 13.16
CA LEU A 124 -3.76 -4.99 12.94
C LEU A 124 -2.32 -5.28 13.40
N LEU A 125 -1.42 -4.31 13.25
CA LEU A 125 -0.01 -4.51 13.62
C LEU A 125 0.36 -3.87 14.96
N PHE A 126 -0.22 -2.72 15.29
CA PHE A 126 0.13 -1.92 16.45
C PHE A 126 -1.09 -1.57 17.33
N PRO A 127 -2.01 -2.53 17.64
CA PRO A 127 -3.25 -2.23 18.37
C PRO A 127 -3.01 -1.87 19.84
N ASP A 128 -1.91 -2.31 20.41
CA ASP A 128 -1.57 -2.28 21.85
C ASP A 128 -0.40 -1.34 22.18
N VAL A 129 0.30 -0.82 21.16
CA VAL A 129 1.45 0.08 21.36
C VAL A 129 1.42 1.26 20.42
N PRO A 130 1.71 2.49 20.90
CA PRO A 130 1.75 3.66 20.03
C PRO A 130 2.99 3.69 19.13
N ARG A 131 4.12 3.22 19.65
CA ARG A 131 5.43 3.13 18.97
C ARG A 131 6.21 1.93 19.44
N MET A 132 6.99 1.36 18.51
CA MET A 132 7.98 0.31 18.82
C MET A 132 9.14 0.36 17.82
N ARG A 133 10.23 -0.32 18.16
CA ARG A 133 11.36 -0.45 17.23
C ARG A 133 10.95 -1.27 16.02
N LEU A 134 11.18 -0.72 14.81
CA LEU A 134 10.94 -1.39 13.54
C LEU A 134 12.28 -1.76 12.89
N VAL A 135 12.41 -3.02 12.49
CA VAL A 135 13.52 -3.52 11.66
C VAL A 135 12.90 -3.92 10.33
N ILE A 136 13.27 -3.20 9.27
CA ILE A 136 12.59 -3.29 7.97
C ILE A 136 13.52 -3.94 6.95
N LEU A 137 13.14 -5.13 6.47
CA LEU A 137 13.85 -5.88 5.44
C LEU A 137 13.40 -5.40 4.05
N ALA A 138 13.61 -4.14 3.77
CA ALA A 138 13.33 -3.52 2.48
C ALA A 138 14.16 -2.25 2.29
N PRO A 139 14.48 -1.87 1.05
CA PRO A 139 15.09 -0.58 0.75
C PRO A 139 14.23 0.60 1.21
N THR A 140 14.87 1.74 1.45
CA THR A 140 14.16 2.98 1.76
C THR A 140 13.39 3.51 0.54
N THR A 141 12.49 4.49 0.76
CA THR A 141 11.78 5.17 -0.33
C THR A 141 12.74 5.91 -1.26
N GLU A 142 13.84 6.44 -0.74
CA GLU A 142 14.86 7.15 -1.52
C GLU A 142 15.61 6.21 -2.45
N ALA A 143 15.93 5.00 -1.97
CA ALA A 143 16.62 3.96 -2.76
C ALA A 143 15.68 3.33 -3.81
N MET A 144 14.37 3.18 -3.49
CA MET A 144 13.36 2.63 -4.40
C MET A 144 12.10 3.50 -4.48
N PRO A 145 12.16 4.67 -5.12
CA PRO A 145 11.05 5.64 -5.14
C PRO A 145 9.79 5.14 -5.87
N SER A 146 9.91 4.13 -6.73
CA SER A 146 8.78 3.50 -7.42
C SER A 146 8.15 2.33 -6.67
N SER A 147 8.67 1.96 -5.49
CA SER A 147 8.13 0.88 -4.66
C SER A 147 7.07 1.41 -3.71
N SER A 148 5.82 0.96 -3.87
CA SER A 148 4.75 1.27 -2.91
C SER A 148 5.00 0.65 -1.53
N LEU A 149 5.66 -0.52 -1.48
CA LEU A 149 6.03 -1.16 -0.22
C LEU A 149 7.10 -0.36 0.53
N SER A 150 8.17 0.05 -0.14
CA SER A 150 9.21 0.89 0.48
C SER A 150 8.63 2.20 0.99
N TYR A 151 7.73 2.82 0.23
CA TYR A 151 7.00 4.00 0.67
C TYR A 151 6.18 3.72 1.94
N MET A 152 5.33 2.68 1.94
CA MET A 152 4.49 2.32 3.08
C MET A 152 5.33 2.03 4.34
N LEU A 153 6.39 1.25 4.21
CA LEU A 153 7.26 0.90 5.33
C LEU A 153 8.02 2.13 5.88
N SER A 154 8.45 3.04 5.01
CA SER A 154 9.03 4.33 5.47
C SER A 154 7.99 5.19 6.21
N ARG A 155 6.72 5.16 5.79
CA ARG A 155 5.62 5.81 6.55
C ARG A 155 5.38 5.13 7.89
N PHE A 156 5.47 3.80 7.97
CA PHE A 156 5.36 3.08 9.25
C PHE A 156 6.47 3.48 10.23
N VAL A 157 7.69 3.71 9.76
CA VAL A 157 8.77 4.24 10.62
C VAL A 157 8.36 5.61 11.19
N ALA A 158 7.83 6.50 10.37
CA ALA A 158 7.41 7.83 10.81
C ALA A 158 6.25 7.78 11.82
N TRP A 159 5.27 6.89 11.62
CA TRP A 159 4.07 6.82 12.46
C TRP A 159 4.25 5.98 13.72
N PHE A 160 4.94 4.85 13.62
CA PHE A 160 5.00 3.82 14.65
C PHE A 160 6.43 3.50 15.10
N GLY A 161 7.45 3.99 14.41
CA GLY A 161 8.84 3.73 14.72
C GLY A 161 9.36 4.54 15.92
N THR A 162 10.41 4.03 16.52
CA THR A 162 11.29 4.76 17.47
C THR A 162 12.56 5.20 16.74
N ASP A 163 13.41 6.00 17.39
CA ASP A 163 14.69 6.44 16.82
C ASP A 163 15.66 5.26 16.52
N ALA A 164 15.43 4.11 17.16
CA ALA A 164 16.16 2.87 16.89
C ALA A 164 15.63 2.07 15.70
N SER A 165 14.56 2.54 15.04
CA SER A 165 14.00 1.89 13.84
C SER A 165 14.88 2.13 12.64
N LYS A 166 15.00 1.11 11.77
CA LYS A 166 15.86 1.20 10.59
C LYS A 166 15.43 0.26 9.46
N HIS A 167 15.83 0.63 8.26
CA HIS A 167 15.83 -0.26 7.11
C HIS A 167 17.16 -1.00 7.06
N VAL A 168 17.11 -2.32 6.93
CA VAL A 168 18.28 -3.19 6.81
C VAL A 168 17.94 -4.22 5.74
N PHE A 169 18.49 -4.03 4.54
CA PHE A 169 18.32 -4.99 3.47
C PHE A 169 19.63 -5.75 3.27
N PRO A 170 19.72 -7.05 3.56
CA PRO A 170 20.99 -7.76 3.74
C PRO A 170 21.66 -8.16 2.39
N ASP A 171 21.98 -7.16 1.54
CA ASP A 171 22.68 -7.35 0.26
C ASP A 171 24.21 -7.37 0.36
N SER A 172 24.74 -6.93 1.50
CA SER A 172 26.18 -6.90 1.77
C SER A 172 26.52 -7.47 3.12
N GLY A 173 27.78 -7.86 3.32
CA GLY A 173 28.24 -8.36 4.61
C GLY A 173 28.09 -7.35 5.75
N ALA A 174 28.18 -6.04 5.46
CA ALA A 174 27.95 -4.98 6.46
C ALA A 174 26.48 -4.93 6.90
N GLU A 175 25.54 -5.04 5.96
CA GLU A 175 24.09 -5.03 6.24
C GLU A 175 23.65 -6.32 6.95
N VAL A 176 24.26 -7.47 6.61
CA VAL A 176 24.06 -8.72 7.35
C VAL A 176 24.51 -8.58 8.80
N GLN A 177 25.67 -7.95 9.06
CA GLN A 177 26.13 -7.70 10.41
C GLN A 177 25.20 -6.72 11.15
N GLU A 178 24.73 -5.68 10.46
CA GLU A 178 23.76 -4.74 11.01
C GLU A 178 22.43 -5.42 11.40
N LEU A 179 21.96 -6.38 10.58
CA LEU A 179 20.79 -7.18 10.89
C LEU A 179 21.03 -8.08 12.12
N ARG A 180 22.20 -8.73 12.19
CA ARG A 180 22.58 -9.51 13.39
C ARG A 180 22.56 -8.67 14.65
N ASP A 181 23.14 -7.47 14.61
CA ASP A 181 23.17 -6.55 15.74
C ASP A 181 21.76 -6.05 16.10
N ALA A 182 20.92 -5.80 15.08
CA ALA A 182 19.55 -5.37 15.28
C ALA A 182 18.68 -6.43 15.96
N LEU A 183 18.88 -7.72 15.65
CA LEU A 183 18.13 -8.83 16.22
C LEU A 183 18.75 -9.37 17.53
N GLY A 184 20.06 -9.25 17.70
CA GLY A 184 20.77 -9.75 18.87
C GLY A 184 20.72 -8.83 20.10
N ARG A 185 20.43 -7.54 19.92
CA ARG A 185 20.41 -6.52 20.98
C ARG A 185 19.03 -5.87 21.08
N CYS A 186 18.05 -6.67 21.51
CA CYS A 186 16.67 -6.18 21.65
C CYS A 186 16.38 -5.95 23.14
N ASP A 187 16.41 -4.69 23.59
CA ASP A 187 16.03 -4.30 24.96
C ASP A 187 14.50 -4.30 25.17
N GLY A 188 13.73 -4.54 24.12
CA GLY A 188 12.27 -4.58 24.13
C GLY A 188 11.70 -5.15 22.83
N PRO A 189 10.37 -5.25 22.71
CA PRO A 189 9.71 -5.81 21.53
C PRO A 189 10.10 -5.09 20.25
N VAL A 190 10.23 -5.85 19.15
CA VAL A 190 10.53 -5.33 17.82
C VAL A 190 9.48 -5.81 16.82
N ALA A 191 9.20 -4.99 15.82
CA ALA A 191 8.48 -5.44 14.63
C ALA A 191 9.47 -5.64 13.48
N LEU A 192 9.56 -6.87 12.97
CA LEU A 192 10.36 -7.23 11.81
C LEU A 192 9.45 -7.28 10.60
N LEU A 193 9.65 -6.37 9.66
CA LEU A 193 8.75 -6.14 8.53
C LEU A 193 9.48 -6.37 7.22
N GLY A 194 8.85 -7.12 6.29
CA GLY A 194 9.45 -7.39 4.99
C GLY A 194 8.59 -8.26 4.10
N THR A 195 9.05 -8.54 2.89
CA THR A 195 8.44 -9.54 2.02
C THR A 195 8.90 -10.96 2.38
N SER A 196 8.13 -11.98 1.97
CA SER A 196 8.55 -13.38 2.13
C SER A 196 9.94 -13.65 1.53
N PHE A 197 10.25 -13.08 0.36
CA PHE A 197 11.57 -13.20 -0.25
C PHE A 197 12.66 -12.50 0.57
N ALA A 198 12.39 -11.33 1.14
CA ALA A 198 13.34 -10.64 2.00
C ALA A 198 13.64 -11.45 3.27
N PHE A 199 12.64 -12.14 3.84
CA PHE A 199 12.86 -13.04 4.96
C PHE A 199 13.70 -14.27 4.59
N VAL A 200 13.41 -14.91 3.45
CA VAL A 200 14.23 -16.04 2.97
C VAL A 200 15.67 -15.59 2.78
N HIS A 201 15.88 -14.47 2.09
CA HIS A 201 17.21 -13.92 1.86
C HIS A 201 17.94 -13.57 3.17
N ALA A 202 17.23 -12.97 4.12
CA ALA A 202 17.79 -12.67 5.44
C ALA A 202 18.16 -13.94 6.23
N MET A 203 17.32 -14.98 6.19
CA MET A 203 17.63 -16.26 6.85
C MET A 203 18.85 -16.94 6.26
N ASP A 204 18.98 -16.95 4.92
CA ASP A 204 20.13 -17.50 4.22
C ASP A 204 21.41 -16.73 4.59
N ALA A 205 21.35 -15.39 4.57
CA ALA A 205 22.48 -14.52 4.91
C ALA A 205 22.90 -14.62 6.39
N LEU A 206 21.96 -14.92 7.28
CA LEU A 206 22.22 -15.18 8.69
C LEU A 206 22.62 -16.66 8.98
N GLU A 207 22.78 -17.49 7.94
CA GLU A 207 23.20 -18.89 8.07
C GLU A 207 22.27 -19.70 9.03
N ASN A 208 20.96 -19.41 8.97
CA ASN A 208 19.96 -19.99 9.87
C ASN A 208 20.21 -19.77 11.36
N GLN A 209 20.96 -18.73 11.73
CA GLN A 209 21.15 -18.34 13.13
C GLN A 209 19.80 -18.08 13.80
N ARG A 210 19.65 -18.56 15.05
CA ARG A 210 18.44 -18.35 15.84
C ARG A 210 18.56 -17.10 16.70
N PHE A 211 17.52 -16.28 16.69
CA PHE A 211 17.39 -15.10 17.55
C PHE A 211 16.18 -15.27 18.45
N SER A 212 16.34 -14.96 19.73
CA SER A 212 15.24 -14.91 20.69
C SER A 212 14.76 -13.47 20.81
N LEU A 213 13.61 -13.18 20.24
CA LEU A 213 13.03 -11.84 20.33
C LEU A 213 12.17 -11.70 21.58
N PRO A 214 12.15 -10.52 22.23
CA PRO A 214 11.33 -10.26 23.40
C PRO A 214 9.84 -10.50 23.15
N LEU A 215 9.10 -10.84 24.21
CA LEU A 215 7.66 -11.01 24.16
C LEU A 215 6.99 -9.73 23.63
N GLY A 216 5.99 -9.89 22.74
CA GLY A 216 5.34 -8.77 22.06
C GLY A 216 6.01 -8.37 20.74
N SER A 217 7.12 -9.01 20.35
CA SER A 217 7.69 -8.84 19.02
C SER A 217 6.77 -9.40 17.92
N ARG A 218 6.87 -8.85 16.73
CA ARG A 218 5.97 -9.11 15.59
C ARG A 218 6.73 -9.31 14.30
N ILE A 219 6.15 -10.11 13.40
CA ILE A 219 6.69 -10.37 12.07
C ILE A 219 5.56 -10.14 11.06
N MET A 220 5.83 -9.39 10.01
CA MET A 220 4.92 -9.15 8.88
C MET A 220 5.70 -9.19 7.57
#